data_ca5cad2fe5991628f52b5f1edba2bc17
#
_entry.id   ca5cad2fe5991628f52b5f1edba2bc17
#
_cell.length_a   1.000
_cell.length_b   1.000
_cell.length_c   1.000
_cell.angle_alpha   90.00
_cell.angle_beta   90.00
_cell.angle_gamma   90.00
#
_symmetry.space_group_name_H-M   'P 1'
#
loop_
_entity.id
_entity.type
_entity.pdbx_description
1 polymer ?
#
loop_
_entity_poly.entity_id
_entity_poly.type
_entity_poly.pdbx_seq_one_letter_code
_entity_poly.pdbx_strand_id
1 'polypeptide(L)'
;DMMLWTSYAEGFKSGGFFGRQADFNIDPTFEPEYVKNYELGLKSTWLDGRLTFNPTIFLSDYEEKQESILIPVSLSNVATVVRNASTEEIFGVELEMNFQITQNWSLRANYGYIDAEYDNYIADITGDGVITDNSNLIPRNTPENTFGVITTYDADFGPGTLQATMSYRYRDTVEIEASNAPFGHMDSINDLSGSISYLWSDNRYRITLYGKNLTDDQELAQ
;
A
#
# COMPACT_ATOMS: atom_id res chain seq x y z
N ASP A 1 -24.76 -16.37 0.64
CA ASP A 1 -24.23 -16.68 -0.69
C ASP A 1 -22.71 -16.68 -0.67
N MET A 2 -22.08 -17.60 -1.45
CA MET A 2 -20.62 -17.68 -1.53
C MET A 2 -20.19 -17.97 -2.96
N MET A 3 -19.10 -17.32 -3.41
CA MET A 3 -18.49 -17.55 -4.71
C MET A 3 -16.97 -17.65 -4.52
N LEU A 4 -16.40 -18.82 -4.83
CA LEU A 4 -14.95 -18.99 -4.93
C LEU A 4 -14.51 -18.59 -6.34
N TRP A 5 -13.39 -17.89 -6.46
CA TRP A 5 -12.83 -17.50 -7.73
C TRP A 5 -11.31 -17.62 -7.73
N THR A 6 -10.74 -17.75 -8.90
CA THR A 6 -9.30 -17.69 -9.11
C THR A 6 -9.00 -16.85 -10.32
N SER A 7 -7.85 -16.21 -10.33
CA SER A 7 -7.36 -15.36 -11.40
C SER A 7 -5.89 -15.68 -11.72
N TYR A 8 -5.54 -15.61 -12.99
CA TYR A 8 -4.18 -15.53 -13.46
C TYR A 8 -4.09 -14.34 -14.41
N ALA A 9 -3.10 -13.48 -14.20
CA ALA A 9 -2.89 -12.31 -15.04
C ALA A 9 -1.40 -12.13 -15.30
N GLU A 10 -1.07 -11.66 -16.51
CA GLU A 10 0.26 -11.19 -16.86
C GLU A 10 0.20 -9.70 -17.16
N GLY A 11 1.20 -8.97 -16.70
CA GLY A 11 1.35 -7.55 -16.96
C GLY A 11 2.78 -7.20 -17.32
N PHE A 12 2.97 -6.01 -17.87
CA PHE A 12 4.31 -5.49 -18.12
C PHE A 12 4.34 -3.98 -17.94
N LYS A 13 5.50 -3.46 -17.60
CA LYS A 13 5.83 -2.05 -17.66
C LYS A 13 6.86 -1.87 -18.77
N SER A 14 6.58 -1.01 -19.73
CA SER A 14 7.45 -0.86 -20.91
C SER A 14 8.85 -0.42 -20.53
N GLY A 15 9.83 -0.90 -21.26
CA GLY A 15 11.16 -0.36 -21.30
C GLY A 15 11.18 1.09 -21.83
N GLY A 16 12.31 1.74 -21.72
CA GLY A 16 12.42 3.14 -22.11
C GLY A 16 13.81 3.73 -21.99
N PHE A 17 13.84 5.03 -21.89
CA PHE A 17 15.06 5.83 -21.72
C PHE A 17 14.98 6.62 -20.41
N PHE A 18 16.05 6.56 -19.63
CA PHE A 18 16.20 7.46 -18.49
C PHE A 18 16.74 8.83 -18.94
N GLY A 19 15.84 9.82 -19.07
CA GLY A 19 16.14 11.12 -19.68
C GLY A 19 16.91 12.11 -18.82
N ARG A 20 17.25 11.75 -17.56
CA ARG A 20 18.03 12.59 -16.63
C ARG A 20 19.49 12.18 -16.52
N GLN A 21 20.02 11.61 -17.57
CA GLN A 21 21.38 11.09 -17.58
C GLN A 21 22.44 12.18 -17.40
N ALA A 22 23.32 12.00 -16.41
CA ALA A 22 24.40 12.94 -16.12
C ALA A 22 25.64 12.68 -16.97
N ASP A 23 25.80 11.50 -17.58
CA ASP A 23 26.93 11.12 -18.42
C ASP A 23 26.44 10.40 -19.69
N PHE A 24 26.83 10.89 -20.86
CA PHE A 24 26.47 10.35 -22.17
C PHE A 24 27.17 9.01 -22.49
N ASN A 25 28.14 8.59 -21.69
CA ASN A 25 28.80 7.28 -21.85
C ASN A 25 28.03 6.13 -21.19
N ILE A 26 26.98 6.42 -20.44
CA ILE A 26 26.15 5.44 -19.79
C ILE A 26 24.95 5.13 -20.69
N ASP A 27 24.67 3.86 -20.94
CA ASP A 27 23.47 3.47 -21.67
C ASP A 27 22.22 3.91 -20.90
N PRO A 28 21.36 4.80 -21.44
CA PRO A 28 20.17 5.27 -20.79
C PRO A 28 18.99 4.30 -20.90
N THR A 29 19.14 3.22 -21.65
CA THR A 29 18.03 2.30 -21.95
C THR A 29 17.82 1.29 -20.83
N PHE A 30 16.56 0.89 -20.67
CA PHE A 30 16.15 -0.22 -19.82
C PHE A 30 15.04 -1.02 -20.51
N GLU A 31 15.03 -2.31 -20.28
CA GLU A 31 14.11 -3.28 -20.86
C GLU A 31 12.75 -3.27 -20.12
N PRO A 32 11.68 -3.88 -20.68
CA PRO A 32 10.42 -4.07 -19.99
C PRO A 32 10.57 -4.90 -18.71
N GLU A 33 9.76 -4.55 -17.71
CA GLU A 33 9.51 -5.32 -16.50
C GLU A 33 8.25 -6.16 -16.69
N TYR A 34 8.21 -7.37 -16.20
CA TYR A 34 7.07 -8.28 -16.32
C TYR A 34 6.58 -8.70 -14.94
N VAL A 35 5.28 -8.96 -14.85
CA VAL A 35 4.66 -9.52 -13.65
C VAL A 35 3.70 -10.64 -14.03
N LYS A 36 3.74 -11.73 -13.25
CA LYS A 36 2.73 -12.81 -13.24
C LYS A 36 2.02 -12.77 -11.90
N ASN A 37 0.71 -12.68 -11.92
CA ASN A 37 -0.10 -12.60 -10.71
C ASN A 37 -1.08 -13.78 -10.66
N TYR A 38 -1.10 -14.48 -9.53
CA TYR A 38 -1.98 -15.60 -9.22
C TYR A 38 -2.83 -15.22 -8.02
N GLU A 39 -4.15 -15.36 -8.13
CA GLU A 39 -5.07 -15.02 -7.06
C GLU A 39 -6.07 -16.14 -6.80
N LEU A 40 -6.42 -16.29 -5.53
CA LEU A 40 -7.53 -17.12 -5.07
C LEU A 40 -8.33 -16.32 -4.05
N GLY A 41 -9.62 -16.14 -4.31
CA GLY A 41 -10.47 -15.35 -3.45
C GLY A 41 -11.86 -15.95 -3.23
N LEU A 42 -12.47 -15.51 -2.14
CA LEU A 42 -13.85 -15.83 -1.78
C LEU A 42 -14.64 -14.52 -1.70
N LYS A 43 -15.78 -14.45 -2.40
CA LYS A 43 -16.80 -13.43 -2.16
C LYS A 43 -17.94 -14.06 -1.40
N SER A 44 -18.27 -13.52 -0.22
CA SER A 44 -19.26 -14.15 0.64
C SER A 44 -20.18 -13.14 1.34
N THR A 45 -21.45 -13.54 1.45
CA THR A 45 -22.49 -12.76 2.12
C THR A 45 -23.20 -13.64 3.13
N TRP A 46 -23.30 -13.14 4.35
CA TRP A 46 -23.79 -13.84 5.53
C TRP A 46 -24.85 -13.01 6.26
N LEU A 47 -25.56 -13.65 7.23
CA LEU A 47 -26.49 -12.99 8.13
C LEU A 47 -27.57 -12.19 7.37
N ASP A 48 -28.20 -12.80 6.36
CA ASP A 48 -29.24 -12.19 5.52
C ASP A 48 -28.79 -10.88 4.84
N GLY A 49 -27.54 -10.86 4.35
CA GLY A 49 -26.97 -9.71 3.64
C GLY A 49 -26.30 -8.68 4.53
N ARG A 50 -26.32 -8.84 5.86
CA ARG A 50 -25.74 -7.89 6.80
C ARG A 50 -24.21 -7.95 6.89
N LEU A 51 -23.61 -9.09 6.55
CA LEU A 51 -22.16 -9.26 6.58
C LEU A 51 -21.67 -9.68 5.19
N THR A 52 -20.78 -8.89 4.62
CA THR A 52 -19.96 -9.26 3.47
C THR A 52 -18.52 -9.46 3.96
N PHE A 53 -17.92 -10.60 3.59
CA PHE A 53 -16.54 -10.92 3.95
C PHE A 53 -15.83 -11.56 2.76
N ASN A 54 -14.81 -10.90 2.24
CA ASN A 54 -14.13 -11.24 0.99
C ASN A 54 -12.61 -11.35 1.24
N PRO A 55 -12.09 -12.52 1.60
CA PRO A 55 -10.68 -12.78 1.64
C PRO A 55 -10.13 -13.09 0.24
N THR A 56 -8.90 -12.64 -0.02
CA THR A 56 -8.09 -12.99 -1.19
C THR A 56 -6.67 -13.32 -0.74
N ILE A 57 -6.07 -14.34 -1.33
CA ILE A 57 -4.63 -14.58 -1.27
C ILE A 57 -4.06 -14.42 -2.67
N PHE A 58 -2.85 -13.89 -2.77
CA PHE A 58 -2.20 -13.71 -4.05
C PHE A 58 -0.69 -13.96 -3.97
N LEU A 59 -0.13 -14.26 -5.14
CA LEU A 59 1.30 -14.37 -5.38
C LEU A 59 1.62 -13.59 -6.65
N SER A 60 2.54 -12.66 -6.57
CA SER A 60 3.01 -11.84 -7.69
C SER A 60 4.51 -12.05 -7.91
N ASP A 61 4.86 -12.55 -9.08
CA ASP A 61 6.20 -12.80 -9.56
C ASP A 61 6.65 -11.67 -10.49
N TYR A 62 7.69 -10.91 -10.13
CA TYR A 62 8.27 -9.85 -10.96
C TYR A 62 9.58 -10.32 -11.57
N GLU A 63 9.68 -10.26 -12.90
CA GLU A 63 10.89 -10.52 -13.67
C GLU A 63 11.41 -9.21 -14.29
N GLU A 64 12.73 -9.05 -14.35
CA GLU A 64 13.39 -7.88 -14.94
C GLU A 64 12.88 -6.54 -14.32
N LYS A 65 12.70 -6.52 -13.01
CA LYS A 65 12.16 -5.34 -12.29
C LYS A 65 13.07 -4.13 -12.51
N GLN A 66 12.45 -3.01 -12.85
CA GLN A 66 13.13 -1.75 -13.10
C GLN A 66 13.44 -1.04 -11.78
N GLU A 67 14.70 -1.05 -11.40
CA GLU A 67 15.19 -0.40 -10.20
C GLU A 67 15.96 0.87 -10.52
N SER A 68 15.78 1.90 -9.67
CA SER A 68 16.60 3.10 -9.69
C SER A 68 17.85 2.86 -8.87
N ILE A 69 18.99 2.77 -9.52
CA ILE A 69 20.28 2.49 -8.89
C ILE A 69 21.24 3.68 -9.05
N LEU A 70 22.19 3.80 -8.12
CA LEU A 70 23.29 4.75 -8.18
C LEU A 70 24.47 4.13 -8.91
N ILE A 71 25.10 4.90 -9.78
CA ILE A 71 26.33 4.48 -10.46
C ILE A 71 27.37 5.61 -10.39
N PRO A 72 28.65 5.30 -10.19
CA PRO A 72 29.70 6.30 -10.19
C PRO A 72 29.94 6.81 -11.62
N VAL A 73 29.89 8.12 -11.80
CA VAL A 73 30.23 8.79 -13.08
C VAL A 73 31.58 9.48 -13.02
N SER A 74 32.10 9.71 -11.82
CA SER A 74 33.46 10.21 -11.55
C SER A 74 33.82 9.93 -10.08
N LEU A 75 35.07 10.24 -9.70
CA LEU A 75 35.54 10.06 -8.31
C LEU A 75 34.71 10.79 -7.25
N SER A 76 33.89 11.77 -7.63
CA SER A 76 33.10 12.59 -6.72
C SER A 76 31.62 12.73 -7.10
N ASN A 77 31.19 12.11 -8.19
CA ASN A 77 29.82 12.22 -8.69
C ASN A 77 29.20 10.86 -8.96
N VAL A 78 27.99 10.66 -8.51
CA VAL A 78 27.12 9.54 -8.84
C VAL A 78 25.96 10.01 -9.69
N ALA A 79 25.44 9.15 -10.55
CA ALA A 79 24.20 9.36 -11.30
C ALA A 79 23.17 8.28 -10.91
N THR A 80 21.92 8.68 -10.82
CA THR A 80 20.82 7.71 -10.74
C THR A 80 20.47 7.25 -12.14
N VAL A 81 20.34 5.96 -12.33
CA VAL A 81 19.89 5.33 -13.59
C VAL A 81 18.83 4.30 -13.29
N VAL A 82 18.01 3.98 -14.29
CA VAL A 82 17.07 2.87 -14.19
C VAL A 82 17.70 1.66 -14.89
N ARG A 83 17.67 0.52 -14.23
CA ARG A 83 18.16 -0.78 -14.74
C ARG A 83 17.19 -1.89 -14.37
N ASN A 84 17.16 -2.92 -15.21
CA ASN A 84 16.53 -4.19 -14.87
C ASN A 84 17.51 -4.95 -13.97
N ALA A 85 17.36 -4.86 -12.68
CA ALA A 85 18.37 -5.27 -11.71
C ALA A 85 17.88 -6.33 -10.72
N SER A 86 16.55 -6.57 -10.64
CA SER A 86 16.00 -7.49 -9.65
C SER A 86 14.89 -8.38 -10.18
N THR A 87 14.69 -9.49 -9.49
CA THR A 87 13.48 -10.30 -9.48
C THR A 87 12.88 -10.23 -8.07
N GLU A 88 11.57 -10.21 -7.96
CA GLU A 88 10.88 -10.03 -6.69
C GLU A 88 9.65 -10.92 -6.64
N GLU A 89 9.44 -11.59 -5.52
CA GLU A 89 8.21 -12.29 -5.20
C GLU A 89 7.44 -11.54 -4.11
N ILE A 90 6.13 -11.38 -4.30
CA ILE A 90 5.24 -10.82 -3.30
C ILE A 90 4.12 -11.80 -3.03
N PHE A 91 4.11 -12.40 -1.85
CA PHE A 91 2.96 -13.12 -1.32
C PHE A 91 2.07 -12.16 -0.52
N GLY A 92 0.75 -12.28 -0.65
CA GLY A 92 -0.13 -11.43 0.15
C GLY A 92 -1.48 -12.03 0.47
N VAL A 93 -2.11 -11.42 1.49
CA VAL A 93 -3.47 -11.70 1.95
C VAL A 93 -4.23 -10.39 2.07
N GLU A 94 -5.39 -10.32 1.47
CA GLU A 94 -6.31 -9.19 1.60
C GLU A 94 -7.64 -9.64 2.20
N LEU A 95 -8.15 -8.85 3.14
CA LEU A 95 -9.45 -9.07 3.76
C LEU A 95 -10.30 -7.81 3.62
N GLU A 96 -11.48 -7.94 3.07
CA GLU A 96 -12.50 -6.89 3.05
C GLU A 96 -13.73 -7.32 3.81
N MET A 97 -14.24 -6.46 4.68
CA MET A 97 -15.43 -6.71 5.47
C MET A 97 -16.34 -5.48 5.50
N ASN A 98 -17.65 -5.72 5.25
CA ASN A 98 -18.71 -4.77 5.52
C ASN A 98 -19.75 -5.45 6.41
N PHE A 99 -20.05 -4.86 7.56
CA PHE A 99 -20.95 -5.43 8.54
C PHE A 99 -21.99 -4.42 9.04
N GLN A 100 -23.25 -4.67 8.76
CA GLN A 100 -24.36 -4.00 9.38
C GLN A 100 -24.67 -4.70 10.71
N ILE A 101 -24.04 -4.25 11.80
CA ILE A 101 -24.12 -4.87 13.13
C ILE A 101 -25.56 -4.82 13.65
N THR A 102 -26.15 -3.61 13.59
CA THR A 102 -27.58 -3.35 13.84
C THR A 102 -28.13 -2.45 12.75
N GLN A 103 -29.41 -2.08 12.81
CA GLN A 103 -30.00 -1.10 11.88
C GLN A 103 -29.30 0.27 11.95
N ASN A 104 -28.70 0.59 13.09
CA ASN A 104 -28.11 1.87 13.40
C ASN A 104 -26.59 1.85 13.46
N TRP A 105 -25.97 0.68 13.37
CA TRP A 105 -24.52 0.54 13.54
C TRP A 105 -23.91 -0.26 12.41
N SER A 106 -23.02 0.37 11.66
CA SER A 106 -22.25 -0.24 10.58
C SER A 106 -20.75 -0.21 10.86
N LEU A 107 -20.08 -1.23 10.37
CA LEU A 107 -18.62 -1.39 10.42
C LEU A 107 -18.12 -1.75 9.03
N ARG A 108 -17.06 -1.10 8.59
CA ARG A 108 -16.30 -1.46 7.41
C ARG A 108 -14.84 -1.61 7.81
N ALA A 109 -14.22 -2.73 7.43
CA ALA A 109 -12.83 -3.00 7.72
C ALA A 109 -12.12 -3.57 6.51
N ASN A 110 -10.85 -3.27 6.37
CA ASN A 110 -9.93 -3.88 5.44
C ASN A 110 -8.62 -4.22 6.15
N TYR A 111 -7.97 -5.28 5.71
CA TYR A 111 -6.65 -5.69 6.17
C TYR A 111 -5.86 -6.17 4.97
N GLY A 112 -4.61 -5.80 4.88
CA GLY A 112 -3.64 -6.28 3.91
C GLY A 112 -2.39 -6.75 4.64
N TYR A 113 -1.92 -7.92 4.26
CA TYR A 113 -0.62 -8.47 4.63
C TYR A 113 0.15 -8.73 3.35
N ILE A 114 1.40 -8.34 3.28
CA ILE A 114 2.33 -8.70 2.21
C ILE A 114 3.65 -9.16 2.81
N ASP A 115 4.21 -10.19 2.19
CA ASP A 115 5.58 -10.67 2.38
C ASP A 115 6.26 -10.50 1.03
N ALA A 116 7.22 -9.59 0.95
CA ALA A 116 7.88 -9.20 -0.28
C ALA A 116 9.38 -9.42 -0.15
N GLU A 117 9.95 -10.19 -1.06
CA GLU A 117 11.36 -10.55 -1.05
C GLU A 117 11.97 -10.37 -2.44
N TYR A 118 13.24 -9.97 -2.50
CA TYR A 118 14.02 -10.07 -3.70
C TYR A 118 14.59 -11.48 -3.85
N ASP A 119 14.23 -12.20 -4.92
CA ASP A 119 14.89 -13.45 -5.28
C ASP A 119 16.32 -13.20 -5.75
N ASN A 120 16.53 -12.09 -6.45
CA ASN A 120 17.82 -11.68 -6.97
C ASN A 120 17.86 -10.15 -7.10
N TYR A 121 18.86 -9.52 -6.47
CA TYR A 121 19.12 -8.08 -6.63
C TYR A 121 20.62 -7.81 -6.64
N ILE A 122 21.23 -7.86 -7.83
CA ILE A 122 22.68 -7.67 -8.00
C ILE A 122 22.92 -6.33 -8.69
N ALA A 123 23.38 -5.34 -7.92
CA ALA A 123 23.63 -3.98 -8.40
C ALA A 123 24.58 -3.22 -7.48
N ASP A 124 25.17 -2.14 -8.01
CA ASP A 124 25.77 -1.09 -7.20
C ASP A 124 24.66 -0.11 -6.79
N ILE A 125 24.16 -0.22 -5.57
CA ILE A 125 23.08 0.62 -5.04
C ILE A 125 23.59 1.78 -4.18
N THR A 126 24.91 1.87 -3.97
CA THR A 126 25.56 2.92 -3.15
C THR A 126 26.33 3.93 -4.00
N GLY A 127 26.61 3.60 -5.27
CA GLY A 127 27.38 4.43 -6.18
C GLY A 127 28.88 4.46 -5.87
N ASP A 128 29.40 3.43 -5.21
CA ASP A 128 30.83 3.30 -4.90
C ASP A 128 31.60 2.51 -5.98
N GLY A 129 30.92 1.99 -7.00
CA GLY A 129 31.46 1.20 -8.08
C GLY A 129 31.57 -0.30 -7.78
N VAL A 130 31.06 -0.75 -6.62
CA VAL A 130 31.08 -2.15 -6.20
C VAL A 130 29.71 -2.78 -6.41
N ILE A 131 29.63 -3.77 -7.29
CA ILE A 131 28.41 -4.55 -7.48
C ILE A 131 28.30 -5.55 -6.33
N THR A 132 27.17 -5.51 -5.62
CA THR A 132 26.87 -6.38 -4.45
C THR A 132 25.58 -7.15 -4.68
N ASP A 133 25.44 -8.26 -3.98
CA ASP A 133 24.17 -8.97 -3.84
C ASP A 133 23.37 -8.29 -2.72
N ASN A 134 22.24 -7.73 -3.09
CA ASN A 134 21.33 -6.96 -2.24
C ASN A 134 19.99 -7.69 -2.01
N SER A 135 19.93 -8.98 -2.32
CA SER A 135 18.68 -9.77 -2.23
C SER A 135 18.15 -9.88 -0.78
N ASN A 136 18.98 -9.58 0.21
CA ASN A 136 18.57 -9.54 1.62
C ASN A 136 17.91 -8.22 2.04
N LEU A 137 17.82 -7.24 1.15
CA LEU A 137 17.16 -5.97 1.44
C LEU A 137 15.65 -6.09 1.32
N ILE A 138 14.94 -5.19 2.01
CA ILE A 138 13.49 -5.11 1.96
C ILE A 138 13.08 -4.34 0.69
N PRO A 139 12.19 -4.87 -0.16
CA PRO A 139 11.65 -4.15 -1.29
C PRO A 139 10.99 -2.84 -0.87
N ARG A 140 11.09 -1.82 -1.73
CA ARG A 140 10.58 -0.48 -1.42
C ARG A 140 9.06 -0.43 -1.46
N ASN A 141 8.48 0.37 -0.53
CA ASN A 141 7.04 0.63 -0.47
C ASN A 141 6.19 -0.63 -0.24
N THR A 142 6.73 -1.62 0.46
CA THR A 142 6.07 -2.88 0.80
C THR A 142 5.79 -2.97 2.31
N PRO A 143 4.82 -2.22 2.86
CA PRO A 143 4.46 -2.35 4.27
C PRO A 143 3.92 -3.75 4.54
N GLU A 144 4.47 -4.46 5.52
CA GLU A 144 4.05 -5.83 5.83
C GLU A 144 2.57 -5.90 6.21
N ASN A 145 2.11 -4.97 7.04
CA ASN A 145 0.73 -4.92 7.50
C ASN A 145 0.09 -3.56 7.22
N THR A 146 -1.12 -3.60 6.70
CA THR A 146 -2.00 -2.44 6.58
C THR A 146 -3.37 -2.76 7.14
N PHE A 147 -3.99 -1.82 7.83
CA PHE A 147 -5.29 -2.02 8.44
C PHE A 147 -6.12 -0.73 8.37
N GLY A 148 -7.38 -0.86 8.02
CA GLY A 148 -8.33 0.24 8.03
C GLY A 148 -9.66 -0.18 8.62
N VAL A 149 -10.23 0.68 9.46
CA VAL A 149 -11.57 0.46 10.03
C VAL A 149 -12.34 1.77 10.01
N ILE A 150 -13.60 1.71 9.61
CA ILE A 150 -14.56 2.81 9.73
C ILE A 150 -15.81 2.26 10.38
N THR A 151 -16.28 2.92 11.43
CA THR A 151 -17.55 2.58 12.08
C THR A 151 -18.44 3.81 12.16
N THR A 152 -19.73 3.60 11.90
CA THR A 152 -20.74 4.67 11.97
C THR A 152 -21.91 4.17 12.78
N TYR A 153 -22.33 5.00 13.73
CA TYR A 153 -23.50 4.76 14.58
C TYR A 153 -24.46 5.94 14.45
N ASP A 154 -25.70 5.62 14.14
CA ASP A 154 -26.81 6.58 14.05
C ASP A 154 -27.77 6.37 15.20
N ALA A 155 -28.22 7.44 15.86
CA ALA A 155 -29.18 7.39 16.95
C ALA A 155 -30.20 8.50 16.80
N ASP A 156 -31.47 8.19 17.03
CA ASP A 156 -32.50 9.22 17.17
C ASP A 156 -32.24 10.02 18.43
N PHE A 157 -32.21 11.34 18.31
CA PHE A 157 -31.97 12.25 19.40
C PHE A 157 -32.90 13.50 19.31
N GLY A 158 -33.93 13.53 20.13
CA GLY A 158 -34.93 14.57 20.07
C GLY A 158 -35.62 14.65 18.70
N PRO A 159 -35.71 15.83 18.07
CA PRO A 159 -36.32 15.98 16.74
C PRO A 159 -35.37 15.65 15.57
N GLY A 160 -34.24 15.01 15.83
CA GLY A 160 -33.23 14.76 14.81
C GLY A 160 -32.46 13.47 15.04
N THR A 161 -31.37 13.31 14.27
CA THR A 161 -30.48 12.15 14.32
C THR A 161 -29.08 12.58 14.71
N LEU A 162 -28.49 11.90 15.66
CA LEU A 162 -27.08 11.98 16.00
C LEU A 162 -26.33 10.90 15.22
N GLN A 163 -25.33 11.28 14.45
CA GLN A 163 -24.45 10.38 13.71
C GLN A 163 -23.04 10.50 14.27
N ALA A 164 -22.46 9.40 14.72
CA ALA A 164 -21.07 9.31 15.14
C ALA A 164 -20.31 8.43 14.18
N THR A 165 -19.19 8.92 13.66
CA THR A 165 -18.28 8.17 12.78
C THR A 165 -16.88 8.19 13.36
N MET A 166 -16.22 7.04 13.39
CA MET A 166 -14.82 6.90 13.77
C MET A 166 -14.09 6.12 12.68
N SER A 167 -12.89 6.54 12.36
CA SER A 167 -12.00 5.84 11.43
C SER A 167 -10.61 5.68 12.06
N TYR A 168 -10.04 4.51 11.85
CA TYR A 168 -8.67 4.21 12.22
C TYR A 168 -7.95 3.61 11.04
N ARG A 169 -6.72 4.08 10.79
CA ARG A 169 -5.82 3.59 9.75
C ARG A 169 -4.47 3.27 10.37
N TYR A 170 -3.96 2.11 10.03
CA TYR A 170 -2.62 1.66 10.34
C TYR A 170 -1.88 1.28 9.05
N ARG A 171 -0.60 1.60 8.99
CA ARG A 171 0.35 1.10 8.01
C ARG A 171 1.66 0.82 8.73
N ASP A 172 2.25 -0.32 8.47
CA ASP A 172 3.57 -0.68 8.97
C ASP A 172 4.66 0.23 8.41
N THR A 173 5.87 0.14 8.98
CA THR A 173 7.07 0.80 8.46
C THR A 173 7.31 0.44 7.00
N VAL A 174 7.96 1.32 6.25
CA VAL A 174 8.35 1.04 4.86
C VAL A 174 9.74 1.58 4.58
N GLU A 175 10.46 0.90 3.71
CA GLU A 175 11.67 1.40 3.08
C GLU A 175 11.31 2.12 1.79
N ILE A 176 11.81 3.34 1.60
CA ILE A 176 11.61 4.13 0.37
C ILE A 176 12.86 4.22 -0.49
N GLU A 177 14.01 3.87 0.09
CA GLU A 177 15.30 3.80 -0.59
C GLU A 177 15.72 2.36 -0.86
N ALA A 178 16.24 2.10 -2.05
CA ALA A 178 16.65 0.75 -2.46
C ALA A 178 17.77 0.16 -1.59
N SER A 179 18.56 1.01 -0.95
CA SER A 179 19.66 0.62 -0.06
C SER A 179 19.22 0.33 1.39
N ASN A 180 17.93 0.50 1.70
CA ASN A 180 17.40 0.50 3.07
C ASN A 180 18.21 1.41 4.02
N ALA A 181 18.69 2.53 3.50
CA ALA A 181 19.46 3.48 4.29
C ALA A 181 18.58 4.13 5.38
N PRO A 182 19.11 4.45 6.57
CA PRO A 182 18.30 4.96 7.69
C PRO A 182 17.47 6.21 7.38
N PHE A 183 17.89 7.04 6.43
CA PHE A 183 17.13 8.22 5.98
C PHE A 183 15.97 7.85 5.04
N GLY A 184 15.95 6.63 4.51
CA GLY A 184 14.91 6.07 3.66
C GLY A 184 13.88 5.21 4.41
N HIS A 185 13.99 5.14 5.73
CA HIS A 185 13.04 4.43 6.57
C HIS A 185 11.90 5.37 6.98
N MET A 186 10.67 4.96 6.76
CA MET A 186 9.48 5.66 7.24
C MET A 186 8.80 4.83 8.33
N ASP A 187 8.54 5.47 9.46
CA ASP A 187 7.84 4.85 10.59
C ASP A 187 6.41 4.42 10.24
N SER A 188 5.86 3.54 11.07
CA SER A 188 4.47 3.13 10.98
C SER A 188 3.53 4.32 11.18
N ILE A 189 2.35 4.26 10.58
CA ILE A 189 1.32 5.29 10.71
C ILE A 189 0.16 4.75 11.54
N ASN A 190 -0.31 5.57 12.49
CA ASN A 190 -1.48 5.33 13.32
C ASN A 190 -2.40 6.55 13.27
N ASP A 191 -3.35 6.59 12.36
CA ASP A 191 -4.27 7.72 12.22
C ASP A 191 -5.65 7.37 12.77
N LEU A 192 -6.03 8.04 13.84
CA LEU A 192 -7.38 8.02 14.39
C LEU A 192 -8.08 9.34 14.06
N SER A 193 -9.24 9.24 13.44
CA SER A 193 -10.08 10.38 13.10
C SER A 193 -11.52 10.10 13.47
N GLY A 194 -12.30 11.15 13.77
CA GLY A 194 -13.69 10.97 14.15
C GLY A 194 -14.54 12.21 13.95
N SER A 195 -15.86 12.00 13.91
CA SER A 195 -16.83 13.08 13.83
C SER A 195 -18.12 12.73 14.54
N ILE A 196 -18.78 13.75 15.06
CA ILE A 196 -20.15 13.69 15.58
C ILE A 196 -20.97 14.75 14.86
N SER A 197 -22.03 14.34 14.20
CA SER A 197 -22.97 15.21 13.48
C SER A 197 -24.35 15.14 14.11
N TYR A 198 -25.00 16.26 14.23
CA TYR A 198 -26.44 16.32 14.56
C TYR A 198 -27.21 16.86 13.35
N LEU A 199 -28.20 16.08 12.90
CA LEU A 199 -29.06 16.38 11.76
C LEU A 199 -30.49 16.59 12.25
N TRP A 200 -31.16 17.64 11.79
CA TRP A 200 -32.56 17.92 12.20
C TRP A 200 -33.36 18.56 11.05
N SER A 201 -34.66 18.69 11.26
CA SER A 201 -35.59 19.25 10.27
C SER A 201 -35.54 18.50 8.95
N ASP A 202 -35.76 17.18 8.97
CA ASP A 202 -35.71 16.27 7.81
C ASP A 202 -34.36 16.35 7.07
N ASN A 203 -33.27 16.38 7.83
CA ASN A 203 -31.88 16.48 7.34
C ASN A 203 -31.54 17.77 6.57
N ARG A 204 -32.36 18.82 6.71
CA ARG A 204 -32.09 20.13 6.07
C ARG A 204 -30.93 20.88 6.72
N TYR A 205 -30.69 20.62 8.01
CA TYR A 205 -29.61 21.25 8.76
C TYR A 205 -28.71 20.20 9.37
N ARG A 206 -27.42 20.46 9.34
CA ARG A 206 -26.39 19.62 9.95
C ARG A 206 -25.38 20.50 10.66
N ILE A 207 -25.01 20.13 11.87
CA ILE A 207 -23.83 20.63 12.57
C ILE A 207 -22.89 19.44 12.78
N THR A 208 -21.61 19.64 12.56
CA THR A 208 -20.60 18.56 12.71
C THR A 208 -19.42 19.09 13.52
N LEU A 209 -19.05 18.34 14.54
CA LEU A 209 -17.75 18.43 15.20
C LEU A 209 -16.89 17.30 14.69
N TYR A 210 -15.66 17.58 14.27
CA TYR A 210 -14.74 16.55 13.79
C TYR A 210 -13.31 16.80 14.28
N GLY A 211 -12.54 15.74 14.41
CA GLY A 211 -11.11 15.74 14.63
C GLY A 211 -10.44 14.78 13.67
N LYS A 212 -9.29 15.16 13.15
CA LYS A 212 -8.42 14.32 12.33
C LYS A 212 -7.11 14.15 13.03
N ASN A 213 -6.45 13.00 12.77
CA ASN A 213 -5.17 12.67 13.36
C ASN A 213 -5.16 12.91 14.89
N LEU A 214 -6.11 12.27 15.59
CA LEU A 214 -6.26 12.40 17.04
C LEU A 214 -5.14 11.68 17.81
N THR A 215 -4.36 10.89 17.15
CA THR A 215 -3.15 10.21 17.64
C THR A 215 -1.92 11.11 17.60
N ASP A 216 -2.00 12.26 16.91
CA ASP A 216 -0.89 13.19 16.65
C ASP A 216 0.32 12.50 15.97
N ASP A 217 0.02 11.55 15.10
CA ASP A 217 1.03 10.84 14.34
C ASP A 217 1.54 11.71 13.17
N GLN A 218 2.83 11.70 12.91
CA GLN A 218 3.45 12.54 11.88
C GLN A 218 3.77 11.70 10.65
N GLU A 219 2.98 11.89 9.61
CA GLU A 219 3.32 11.38 8.28
C GLU A 219 4.23 12.39 7.59
N LEU A 220 5.48 12.01 7.33
CA LEU A 220 6.36 12.83 6.51
C LEU A 220 5.80 12.89 5.09
N ALA A 221 5.30 14.05 4.69
CA ALA A 221 4.95 14.30 3.29
C ALA A 221 6.23 14.41 2.46
N GLN A 222 6.35 13.58 1.43
CA GLN A 222 7.41 13.65 0.43
C GLN A 222 7.03 14.54 -0.75
#